data_20f6da16c0cba62f4b019cf01dca1f24
#
_entry.id   20f6da16c0cba62f4b019cf01dca1f24
#
_cell.length_a   1.000
_cell.length_b   1.000
_cell.length_c   1.000
_cell.angle_alpha   90.00
_cell.angle_beta   90.00
_cell.angle_gamma   90.00
#
_symmetry.space_group_name_H-M   'P 1'
#
loop_
_entity.id
_entity.type
_entity.pdbx_description
1 polymer ?
#
loop_
_entity_poly.entity_id
_entity_poly.type
_entity_poly.pdbx_seq_one_letter_code
_entity_poly.pdbx_strand_id
1 'polypeptide(L)'
;MRSILTAAMMCLCAHTAFAQAGRGAVPAGPPQSNPKAPLYQATGEQYRIYNFPGTGESIPYRLYVPSRWSTATKLPMLVTLRAGNTVDGPYRADNNLVRVAAQRGYIVVTPMGYRGLSQPYYGSRYQIARPGAAAPAAGWSAQEDERAEQDVLYVMDLVAKEYNVDLARVYLHGQNPSGSGALYLAQKYPQRFAAVVVSSAPIVYDAYPFDRIKGKLALLVIHGDQDNTNPIAASQKMAEAAKAAGVEAEYATVPGGTHLEAYLTYASQIFDFLDKRKK
;
A
#
# COMPACT_ATOMS: atom_id res chain seq x y z
N MET A 1 -46.71 18.32 54.38
CA MET A 1 -46.35 17.05 53.80
C MET A 1 -46.35 17.23 52.28
N ARG A 2 -45.19 17.44 51.67
CA ARG A 2 -45.01 17.62 50.23
C ARG A 2 -44.08 16.54 49.70
N SER A 3 -44.64 15.65 48.89
CA SER A 3 -43.94 14.59 48.21
C SER A 3 -43.09 15.17 47.07
N ILE A 4 -41.78 14.87 47.08
CA ILE A 4 -40.88 15.21 46.01
C ILE A 4 -40.79 13.98 45.09
N LEU A 5 -41.35 14.10 43.88
CA LEU A 5 -41.10 13.11 42.80
C LEU A 5 -39.75 13.41 42.16
N THR A 6 -38.85 12.42 42.28
CA THR A 6 -37.58 12.44 41.55
C THR A 6 -37.80 11.85 40.15
N ALA A 7 -37.75 12.69 39.16
CA ALA A 7 -37.77 12.25 37.77
C ALA A 7 -36.37 11.74 37.38
N ALA A 8 -36.27 10.46 37.14
CA ALA A 8 -35.08 9.85 36.56
C ALA A 8 -35.09 10.16 35.06
N MET A 9 -34.16 11.01 34.63
CA MET A 9 -33.90 11.33 33.23
C MET A 9 -33.08 10.22 32.60
N MET A 10 -33.76 9.29 31.91
CA MET A 10 -33.10 8.29 31.07
C MET A 10 -32.52 9.03 29.85
N CYS A 11 -31.18 9.15 29.85
CA CYS A 11 -30.43 9.61 28.69
C CYS A 11 -30.44 8.48 27.64
N LEU A 12 -31.38 8.54 26.69
CA LEU A 12 -31.35 7.72 25.49
C LEU A 12 -30.17 8.19 24.64
N CYS A 13 -29.05 7.48 24.74
CA CYS A 13 -28.00 7.58 23.73
C CYS A 13 -28.55 7.02 22.41
N ALA A 14 -29.10 7.90 21.60
CA ALA A 14 -29.36 7.59 20.21
C ALA A 14 -28.01 7.31 19.52
N HIS A 15 -27.67 6.06 19.37
CA HIS A 15 -26.65 5.62 18.43
C HIS A 15 -27.22 5.90 17.04
N THR A 16 -26.88 7.07 16.49
CA THR A 16 -27.06 7.32 15.07
C THR A 16 -26.16 6.32 14.34
N ALA A 17 -26.78 5.21 13.93
CA ALA A 17 -26.24 4.37 12.88
C ALA A 17 -26.05 5.28 11.67
N PHE A 18 -24.81 5.68 11.38
CA PHE A 18 -24.46 6.26 10.10
C PHE A 18 -24.86 5.22 9.05
N ALA A 19 -26.02 5.43 8.44
CA ALA A 19 -26.41 4.72 7.25
C ALA A 19 -25.24 4.87 6.27
N GLN A 20 -24.57 3.78 5.99
CA GLN A 20 -23.62 3.69 4.90
C GLN A 20 -24.39 4.01 3.62
N ALA A 21 -24.30 5.27 3.19
CA ALA A 21 -24.79 5.68 1.88
C ALA A 21 -24.24 4.68 0.87
N GLY A 22 -25.11 4.13 0.02
CA GLY A 22 -24.85 3.03 -0.88
C GLY A 22 -23.56 3.24 -1.66
N ARG A 23 -22.53 2.54 -1.24
CA ARG A 23 -21.32 2.34 -2.03
C ARG A 23 -21.76 1.50 -3.20
N GLY A 24 -21.76 2.06 -4.40
CA GLY A 24 -21.95 1.25 -5.60
C GLY A 24 -21.05 0.04 -5.50
N ALA A 25 -21.63 -1.15 -5.50
CA ALA A 25 -20.88 -2.38 -5.40
C ALA A 25 -19.89 -2.39 -6.58
N VAL A 26 -18.58 -2.25 -6.26
CA VAL A 26 -17.54 -2.47 -7.25
C VAL A 26 -17.67 -3.93 -7.67
N PRO A 27 -17.89 -4.26 -8.93
CA PRO A 27 -18.07 -5.64 -9.35
C PRO A 27 -16.87 -6.47 -8.91
N ALA A 28 -17.11 -7.50 -8.12
CA ALA A 28 -16.08 -8.49 -7.84
C ALA A 28 -15.68 -9.14 -9.16
N GLY A 29 -14.39 -9.16 -9.49
CA GLY A 29 -13.88 -9.89 -10.65
C GLY A 29 -14.18 -11.38 -10.50
N PRO A 30 -14.19 -12.13 -11.61
CA PRO A 30 -14.44 -13.56 -11.55
C PRO A 30 -13.41 -14.25 -10.66
N PRO A 31 -13.79 -15.32 -9.95
CA PRO A 31 -12.83 -16.13 -9.20
C PRO A 31 -11.70 -16.57 -10.13
N GLN A 32 -10.45 -16.28 -9.78
CA GLN A 32 -9.28 -16.64 -10.60
C GLN A 32 -8.95 -18.14 -10.56
N SER A 33 -9.75 -18.94 -9.87
CA SER A 33 -9.56 -20.38 -9.71
C SER A 33 -9.78 -21.22 -10.97
N ASN A 34 -10.42 -20.65 -12.00
CA ASN A 34 -10.61 -21.36 -13.27
C ASN A 34 -9.61 -20.85 -14.33
N PRO A 35 -8.53 -21.61 -14.63
CA PRO A 35 -7.54 -21.21 -15.63
C PRO A 35 -8.09 -21.14 -17.06
N LYS A 36 -9.30 -21.68 -17.30
CA LYS A 36 -9.99 -21.63 -18.60
C LYS A 36 -10.98 -20.47 -18.70
N ALA A 37 -11.26 -19.76 -17.61
CA ALA A 37 -12.15 -18.60 -17.67
C ALA A 37 -11.52 -17.48 -18.53
N PRO A 38 -12.32 -16.76 -19.32
CA PRO A 38 -11.87 -15.56 -19.99
C PRO A 38 -11.28 -14.56 -18.97
N LEU A 39 -10.23 -13.83 -19.38
CA LEU A 39 -9.66 -12.76 -18.56
C LEU A 39 -10.71 -11.67 -18.35
N TYR A 40 -10.80 -11.18 -17.12
CA TYR A 40 -11.71 -10.10 -16.77
C TYR A 40 -11.01 -8.75 -16.96
N GLN A 41 -11.12 -8.17 -18.15
CA GLN A 41 -10.37 -6.99 -18.57
C GLN A 41 -11.19 -5.69 -18.46
N ALA A 42 -11.84 -5.47 -17.33
CA ALA A 42 -12.57 -4.24 -17.06
C ALA A 42 -11.61 -3.08 -16.73
N THR A 43 -12.01 -1.85 -17.05
CA THR A 43 -11.33 -0.61 -16.67
C THR A 43 -12.03 0.05 -15.49
N GLY A 44 -11.38 1.06 -14.88
CA GLY A 44 -11.87 1.75 -13.70
C GLY A 44 -11.49 1.07 -12.40
N GLU A 45 -12.16 1.47 -11.32
CA GLU A 45 -11.97 0.91 -9.98
C GLU A 45 -12.68 -0.45 -9.85
N GLN A 46 -11.97 -1.42 -9.30
CA GLN A 46 -12.45 -2.78 -9.12
C GLN A 46 -12.09 -3.28 -7.73
N TYR A 47 -13.04 -3.98 -7.11
CA TYR A 47 -12.82 -4.80 -5.93
C TYR A 47 -12.86 -6.26 -6.37
N ARG A 48 -11.75 -6.96 -6.22
CA ARG A 48 -11.56 -8.30 -6.77
C ARG A 48 -11.20 -9.30 -5.68
N ILE A 49 -11.49 -10.55 -5.94
CA ILE A 49 -11.21 -11.66 -5.04
C ILE A 49 -10.49 -12.75 -5.84
N TYR A 50 -9.49 -13.37 -5.25
CA TYR A 50 -8.85 -14.55 -5.78
C TYR A 50 -8.70 -15.62 -4.69
N ASN A 51 -8.56 -16.88 -5.09
CA ASN A 51 -8.29 -17.95 -4.15
C ASN A 51 -6.79 -18.10 -3.92
N PHE A 52 -6.37 -17.94 -2.67
CA PHE A 52 -4.96 -18.00 -2.31
C PHE A 52 -4.43 -19.41 -2.54
N PRO A 53 -3.33 -19.57 -3.31
CA PRO A 53 -2.75 -20.86 -3.59
C PRO A 53 -2.31 -21.60 -2.31
N GLY A 54 -2.65 -22.86 -2.19
CA GLY A 54 -2.29 -23.71 -1.06
C GLY A 54 -3.26 -23.71 0.12
N THR A 55 -4.06 -22.64 0.32
CA THR A 55 -5.09 -22.60 1.37
C THR A 55 -6.51 -22.59 0.81
N GLY A 56 -6.70 -22.11 -0.42
CA GLY A 56 -8.01 -21.93 -1.04
C GLY A 56 -8.84 -20.79 -0.45
N GLU A 57 -8.28 -20.02 0.48
CA GLU A 57 -8.96 -18.86 1.08
C GLU A 57 -9.19 -17.76 0.05
N SER A 58 -10.36 -17.15 0.11
CA SER A 58 -10.74 -16.05 -0.78
C SER A 58 -10.12 -14.73 -0.24
N ILE A 59 -9.14 -14.20 -0.96
CA ILE A 59 -8.41 -12.99 -0.57
C ILE A 59 -8.81 -11.83 -1.49
N PRO A 60 -9.28 -10.71 -0.95
CA PRO A 60 -9.63 -9.53 -1.74
C PRO A 60 -8.42 -8.67 -2.06
N TYR A 61 -8.52 -7.93 -3.17
CA TYR A 61 -7.59 -6.85 -3.53
C TYR A 61 -8.30 -5.74 -4.29
N ARG A 62 -7.74 -4.54 -4.28
CA ARG A 62 -8.24 -3.44 -5.11
C ARG A 62 -7.37 -3.29 -6.34
N LEU A 63 -8.02 -2.91 -7.44
CA LEU A 63 -7.39 -2.68 -8.72
C LEU A 63 -8.02 -1.43 -9.35
N TYR A 64 -7.18 -0.56 -9.88
CA TYR A 64 -7.59 0.51 -10.76
C TYR A 64 -6.91 0.34 -12.11
N VAL A 65 -7.68 0.31 -13.19
CA VAL A 65 -7.19 0.23 -14.57
C VAL A 65 -7.64 1.47 -15.33
N PRO A 66 -6.72 2.25 -15.92
CA PRO A 66 -7.07 3.45 -16.68
C PRO A 66 -8.02 3.14 -17.84
N SER A 67 -8.98 4.03 -18.13
CA SER A 67 -9.93 3.89 -19.24
C SER A 67 -9.26 3.79 -20.61
N ARG A 68 -8.04 4.33 -20.75
CA ARG A 68 -7.24 4.23 -21.99
C ARG A 68 -6.51 2.90 -22.18
N TRP A 69 -6.64 1.97 -21.22
CA TRP A 69 -6.03 0.65 -21.36
C TRP A 69 -6.58 -0.09 -22.58
N SER A 70 -5.71 -0.80 -23.25
CA SER A 70 -6.05 -1.73 -24.32
C SER A 70 -5.08 -2.91 -24.33
N THR A 71 -5.45 -3.99 -24.98
CA THR A 71 -4.58 -5.17 -25.12
C THR A 71 -3.31 -4.88 -25.94
N ALA A 72 -3.30 -3.83 -26.75
CA ALA A 72 -2.17 -3.44 -27.59
C ALA A 72 -1.13 -2.60 -26.85
N THR A 73 -1.44 -2.04 -25.68
CA THR A 73 -0.58 -1.10 -24.97
C THR A 73 -0.15 -1.66 -23.63
N LYS A 74 1.17 -1.72 -23.40
CA LYS A 74 1.72 -2.06 -22.07
C LYS A 74 1.69 -0.83 -21.19
N LEU A 75 1.07 -0.93 -20.01
CA LEU A 75 1.00 0.14 -19.01
C LEU A 75 1.90 -0.16 -17.80
N PRO A 76 2.48 0.89 -17.18
CA PRO A 76 3.17 0.75 -15.93
C PRO A 76 2.22 0.36 -14.82
N MET A 77 2.74 -0.30 -13.77
CA MET A 77 1.96 -0.71 -12.60
C MET A 77 2.58 -0.16 -11.32
N LEU A 78 1.76 0.48 -10.50
CA LEU A 78 2.09 0.86 -9.13
C LEU A 78 1.42 -0.11 -8.16
N VAL A 79 2.22 -0.84 -7.42
CA VAL A 79 1.76 -1.69 -6.32
C VAL A 79 1.80 -0.87 -5.05
N THR A 80 0.64 -0.64 -4.44
CA THR A 80 0.55 0.12 -3.19
C THR A 80 0.27 -0.83 -2.04
N LEU A 81 1.18 -0.89 -1.09
CA LEU A 81 0.97 -1.68 0.11
C LEU A 81 0.04 -0.94 1.05
N ARG A 82 -0.95 -1.66 1.55
CA ARG A 82 -2.00 -1.09 2.37
C ARG A 82 -1.47 -0.55 3.71
N ALA A 83 -1.91 0.65 4.08
CA ALA A 83 -1.77 1.18 5.43
C ALA A 83 -3.08 0.95 6.20
N GLY A 84 -3.02 0.30 7.36
CA GLY A 84 -4.17 0.10 8.27
C GLY A 84 -5.04 -1.12 7.97
N ASN A 85 -6.14 -1.25 8.72
CA ASN A 85 -6.94 -2.49 8.88
C ASN A 85 -8.15 -2.60 7.96
N THR A 86 -8.32 -1.76 6.96
CA THR A 86 -9.51 -1.76 6.12
C THR A 86 -9.22 -2.15 4.68
N VAL A 87 -10.04 -3.01 4.11
CA VAL A 87 -10.07 -3.31 2.67
C VAL A 87 -10.32 -2.03 1.86
N ASP A 88 -10.97 -1.08 2.49
CA ASP A 88 -11.31 0.25 1.98
C ASP A 88 -10.21 1.29 2.23
N GLY A 89 -8.96 0.87 2.37
CA GLY A 89 -7.82 1.73 2.65
C GLY A 89 -7.69 2.92 1.68
N PRO A 90 -6.70 3.79 1.88
CA PRO A 90 -6.59 5.09 1.20
C PRO A 90 -6.44 5.04 -0.33
N TYR A 91 -6.43 3.87 -0.93
CA TYR A 91 -6.16 3.68 -2.36
C TYR A 91 -7.44 3.47 -3.19
N ARG A 92 -8.47 4.27 -2.91
CA ARG A 92 -9.70 4.34 -3.72
C ARG A 92 -9.47 5.26 -4.93
N ALA A 93 -10.33 5.15 -5.94
CA ALA A 93 -10.23 5.98 -7.14
C ALA A 93 -10.37 7.49 -6.87
N ASP A 94 -10.99 7.88 -5.75
CA ASP A 94 -11.10 9.27 -5.29
C ASP A 94 -9.83 9.77 -4.58
N ASN A 95 -8.89 8.90 -4.28
CA ASN A 95 -7.61 9.25 -3.68
C ASN A 95 -6.71 9.96 -4.71
N ASN A 96 -6.00 11.01 -4.26
CA ASN A 96 -5.16 11.80 -5.16
C ASN A 96 -4.06 10.98 -5.83
N LEU A 97 -3.47 10.00 -5.15
CA LEU A 97 -2.45 9.12 -5.75
C LEU A 97 -3.04 8.33 -6.92
N VAL A 98 -4.21 7.72 -6.74
CA VAL A 98 -4.89 6.95 -7.80
C VAL A 98 -5.35 7.87 -8.94
N ARG A 99 -5.81 9.08 -8.61
CA ARG A 99 -6.22 10.07 -9.62
C ARG A 99 -5.04 10.50 -10.51
N VAL A 100 -3.88 10.79 -9.92
CA VAL A 100 -2.67 11.13 -10.70
C VAL A 100 -2.17 9.92 -11.49
N ALA A 101 -2.20 8.71 -10.90
CA ALA A 101 -1.89 7.47 -11.60
C ALA A 101 -2.76 7.29 -12.86
N ALA A 102 -4.06 7.52 -12.72
CA ALA A 102 -5.02 7.45 -13.82
C ALA A 102 -4.66 8.41 -14.97
N GLN A 103 -4.36 9.66 -14.64
CA GLN A 103 -3.93 10.68 -15.61
C GLN A 103 -2.65 10.29 -16.35
N ARG A 104 -1.71 9.67 -15.65
CA ARG A 104 -0.42 9.20 -16.17
C ARG A 104 -0.52 7.82 -16.86
N GLY A 105 -1.66 7.12 -16.70
CA GLY A 105 -1.92 5.81 -17.31
C GLY A 105 -1.27 4.65 -16.58
N TYR A 106 -1.17 4.76 -15.29
CA TYR A 106 -0.73 3.66 -14.44
C TYR A 106 -1.89 2.76 -14.03
N ILE A 107 -1.66 1.46 -14.05
CA ILE A 107 -2.46 0.51 -13.29
C ILE A 107 -2.06 0.64 -11.83
N VAL A 108 -3.02 0.72 -10.92
CA VAL A 108 -2.76 0.73 -9.48
C VAL A 108 -3.37 -0.52 -8.87
N VAL A 109 -2.56 -1.27 -8.14
CA VAL A 109 -3.04 -2.47 -7.44
C VAL A 109 -2.68 -2.41 -5.96
N THR A 110 -3.65 -2.79 -5.12
CA THR A 110 -3.50 -2.81 -3.67
C THR A 110 -3.83 -4.21 -3.14
N PRO A 111 -2.82 -5.07 -2.96
CA PRO A 111 -2.99 -6.38 -2.33
C PRO A 111 -3.48 -6.24 -0.89
N MET A 112 -4.17 -7.26 -0.38
CA MET A 112 -4.70 -7.27 0.97
C MET A 112 -3.63 -7.52 2.03
N GLY A 113 -2.60 -8.27 1.71
CA GLY A 113 -1.63 -8.79 2.69
C GLY A 113 -2.15 -10.03 3.40
N TYR A 114 -2.78 -10.94 2.65
CA TYR A 114 -3.36 -12.19 3.14
C TYR A 114 -4.50 -11.93 4.16
N ARG A 115 -4.34 -12.27 5.44
CA ARG A 115 -5.33 -12.03 6.49
C ARG A 115 -5.38 -10.60 7.02
N GLY A 116 -4.88 -9.66 6.33
CA GLY A 116 -4.59 -8.27 6.66
C GLY A 116 -5.58 -7.44 7.46
N LEU A 117 -6.55 -8.02 8.15
CA LEU A 117 -7.50 -7.28 8.96
C LEU A 117 -6.91 -6.74 10.26
N SER A 118 -5.82 -7.33 10.77
CA SER A 118 -5.24 -6.92 12.06
C SER A 118 -3.80 -6.45 11.98
N GLN A 119 -3.03 -6.86 10.96
CA GLN A 119 -1.62 -6.51 10.91
C GLN A 119 -1.09 -6.43 9.47
N PRO A 120 -0.68 -5.27 8.99
CA PRO A 120 -0.03 -5.12 7.69
C PRO A 120 1.49 -5.29 7.86
N TYR A 121 1.98 -6.45 8.24
CA TYR A 121 3.40 -6.57 8.55
C TYR A 121 4.22 -7.19 7.44
N TYR A 122 4.27 -6.49 6.35
CA TYR A 122 5.46 -6.59 5.54
C TYR A 122 6.61 -5.91 6.30
N GLY A 123 7.57 -6.68 6.81
CA GLY A 123 8.81 -6.12 7.27
C GLY A 123 8.82 -5.48 8.65
N SER A 124 8.13 -6.05 9.62
CA SER A 124 8.25 -5.67 11.04
C SER A 124 9.70 -5.59 11.53
N ARG A 125 10.58 -6.39 10.96
CA ARG A 125 12.02 -6.38 11.28
C ARG A 125 12.76 -5.09 10.90
N TYR A 126 12.18 -4.24 10.06
CA TYR A 126 12.72 -2.93 9.68
C TYR A 126 11.95 -1.76 10.31
N GLN A 127 11.02 -2.04 11.20
CA GLN A 127 10.34 -0.99 11.97
C GLN A 127 11.21 -0.54 13.15
N ILE A 128 11.22 0.75 13.41
CA ILE A 128 11.85 1.29 14.62
C ILE A 128 11.03 0.80 15.83
N ALA A 129 11.69 0.07 16.73
CA ALA A 129 11.08 -0.28 18.01
C ALA A 129 10.74 1.01 18.76
N ARG A 130 9.46 1.22 19.05
CA ARG A 130 8.99 2.38 19.82
C ARG A 130 8.78 1.96 21.28
N PRO A 131 9.20 2.77 22.24
CA PRO A 131 8.76 2.57 23.61
C PRO A 131 7.22 2.56 23.66
N GLY A 132 6.62 1.50 24.19
CA GLY A 132 5.16 1.35 24.27
C GLY A 132 4.47 0.86 22.98
N ALA A 133 5.20 0.54 21.90
CA ALA A 133 4.59 -0.13 20.75
C ALA A 133 4.01 -1.48 21.17
N ALA A 134 2.78 -1.75 20.74
CA ALA A 134 2.17 -3.04 20.97
C ALA A 134 3.04 -4.15 20.37
N ALA A 135 3.22 -5.25 21.10
CA ALA A 135 3.82 -6.45 20.55
C ALA A 135 3.03 -6.89 19.29
N PRO A 136 3.67 -7.62 18.35
CA PRO A 136 2.95 -8.24 17.27
C PRO A 136 1.70 -8.92 17.79
N ALA A 137 0.57 -8.83 17.09
CA ALA A 137 -0.68 -9.40 17.53
C ALA A 137 -0.47 -10.86 17.93
N ALA A 138 -1.00 -11.25 19.08
CA ALA A 138 -0.91 -12.63 19.54
C ALA A 138 -1.49 -13.55 18.47
N GLY A 139 -0.69 -14.54 18.02
CA GLY A 139 -1.09 -15.49 16.98
C GLY A 139 -0.55 -15.21 15.58
N TRP A 140 0.22 -14.15 15.36
CA TRP A 140 0.92 -13.94 14.09
C TRP A 140 2.16 -14.85 14.00
N SER A 141 2.25 -15.62 12.95
CA SER A 141 3.31 -16.60 12.73
C SER A 141 4.21 -16.24 11.56
N ALA A 142 5.40 -16.81 11.51
CA ALA A 142 6.30 -16.70 10.35
C ALA A 142 5.63 -17.17 9.04
N GLN A 143 4.70 -18.12 9.12
CA GLN A 143 3.92 -18.59 7.97
C GLN A 143 2.94 -17.52 7.47
N GLU A 144 2.38 -16.71 8.35
CA GLU A 144 1.50 -15.60 7.95
C GLU A 144 2.30 -14.44 7.34
N ASP A 145 3.52 -14.18 7.83
CA ASP A 145 4.46 -13.26 7.18
C ASP A 145 4.76 -13.72 5.75
N GLU A 146 5.03 -15.00 5.55
CA GLU A 146 5.29 -15.57 4.23
C GLU A 146 4.07 -15.48 3.31
N ARG A 147 2.88 -15.80 3.80
CA ARG A 147 1.64 -15.68 3.05
C ARG A 147 1.30 -14.23 2.69
N ALA A 148 1.54 -13.29 3.60
CA ALA A 148 1.35 -11.88 3.32
C ALA A 148 2.26 -11.38 2.19
N GLU A 149 3.51 -11.84 2.17
CA GLU A 149 4.46 -11.58 1.09
C GLU A 149 4.01 -12.23 -0.23
N GLN A 150 3.62 -13.50 -0.18
CA GLN A 150 3.12 -14.24 -1.34
C GLN A 150 1.87 -13.63 -1.93
N ASP A 151 0.95 -13.09 -1.10
CA ASP A 151 -0.24 -12.38 -1.56
C ASP A 151 0.11 -11.21 -2.48
N VAL A 152 1.10 -10.40 -2.12
CA VAL A 152 1.55 -9.30 -2.98
C VAL A 152 2.03 -9.81 -4.33
N LEU A 153 2.88 -10.84 -4.32
CA LEU A 153 3.45 -11.39 -5.55
C LEU A 153 2.39 -12.04 -6.44
N TYR A 154 1.46 -12.81 -5.86
CA TYR A 154 0.36 -13.42 -6.61
C TYR A 154 -0.55 -12.38 -7.24
N VAL A 155 -0.96 -11.36 -6.49
CA VAL A 155 -1.81 -10.30 -7.02
C VAL A 155 -1.11 -9.53 -8.14
N MET A 156 0.18 -9.23 -7.99
CA MET A 156 0.99 -8.63 -9.06
C MET A 156 0.98 -9.49 -10.33
N ASP A 157 1.20 -10.80 -10.19
CA ASP A 157 1.26 -11.73 -11.32
C ASP A 157 -0.10 -11.92 -12.00
N LEU A 158 -1.19 -11.97 -11.21
CA LEU A 158 -2.57 -12.01 -11.74
C LEU A 158 -2.86 -10.77 -12.60
N VAL A 159 -2.58 -9.58 -12.07
CA VAL A 159 -2.83 -8.32 -12.78
C VAL A 159 -1.91 -8.20 -14.01
N ALA A 160 -0.65 -8.57 -13.89
CA ALA A 160 0.30 -8.52 -15.02
C ALA A 160 -0.14 -9.43 -16.17
N LYS A 161 -0.64 -10.63 -15.86
CA LYS A 161 -1.16 -11.58 -16.84
C LYS A 161 -2.41 -11.05 -17.55
N GLU A 162 -3.28 -10.38 -16.79
CA GLU A 162 -4.61 -9.98 -17.26
C GLU A 162 -4.57 -8.67 -18.06
N TYR A 163 -3.72 -7.74 -17.68
CA TYR A 163 -3.75 -6.37 -18.20
C TYR A 163 -2.52 -5.95 -19.03
N ASN A 164 -1.71 -6.89 -19.48
CA ASN A 164 -0.54 -6.60 -20.30
C ASN A 164 0.36 -5.50 -19.68
N VAL A 165 0.79 -5.72 -18.44
CA VAL A 165 1.65 -4.79 -17.70
C VAL A 165 3.04 -4.70 -18.32
N ASP A 166 3.62 -3.51 -18.36
CA ASP A 166 5.04 -3.31 -18.66
C ASP A 166 5.88 -3.73 -17.46
N LEU A 167 6.42 -4.93 -17.49
CA LEU A 167 7.23 -5.49 -16.39
C LEU A 167 8.55 -4.73 -16.15
N ALA A 168 8.99 -3.88 -17.07
CA ALA A 168 10.11 -2.99 -16.83
C ALA A 168 9.72 -1.75 -16.02
N ARG A 169 8.42 -1.46 -15.90
CA ARG A 169 7.87 -0.31 -15.18
C ARG A 169 6.87 -0.75 -14.11
N VAL A 170 7.34 -1.57 -13.19
CA VAL A 170 6.60 -1.97 -11.97
C VAL A 170 7.25 -1.29 -10.78
N TYR A 171 6.44 -0.64 -9.98
CA TYR A 171 6.87 0.18 -8.86
C TYR A 171 6.15 -0.23 -7.58
N LEU A 172 6.77 0.04 -6.44
CA LEU A 172 6.23 -0.29 -5.13
C LEU A 172 6.09 0.98 -4.29
N HIS A 173 4.96 1.14 -3.61
CA HIS A 173 4.73 2.22 -2.66
C HIS A 173 4.24 1.66 -1.33
N GLY A 174 4.72 2.25 -0.24
CA GLY A 174 4.22 1.99 1.11
C GLY A 174 4.23 3.23 1.99
N GLN A 175 3.17 3.40 2.76
CA GLN A 175 3.01 4.49 3.71
C GLN A 175 2.96 3.94 5.14
N ASN A 176 3.60 4.62 6.10
CA ASN A 176 3.65 4.21 7.50
C ASN A 176 4.23 2.78 7.65
N PRO A 177 3.64 1.82 8.38
CA PRO A 177 4.19 0.47 8.50
C PRO A 177 4.43 -0.22 7.15
N SER A 178 3.55 0.01 6.19
CA SER A 178 3.70 -0.57 4.83
C SER A 178 4.89 -0.01 4.05
N GLY A 179 5.45 1.15 4.45
CA GLY A 179 6.72 1.63 3.93
C GLY A 179 7.89 0.72 4.30
N SER A 180 7.92 0.24 5.55
CA SER A 180 8.90 -0.79 5.95
C SER A 180 8.70 -2.10 5.19
N GLY A 181 7.44 -2.47 4.92
CA GLY A 181 7.11 -3.61 4.08
C GLY A 181 7.55 -3.45 2.64
N ALA A 182 7.40 -2.25 2.06
CA ALA A 182 7.89 -1.94 0.73
C ALA A 182 9.42 -2.11 0.66
N LEU A 183 10.15 -1.62 1.64
CA LEU A 183 11.59 -1.80 1.73
C LEU A 183 11.98 -3.29 1.87
N TYR A 184 11.22 -4.06 2.66
CA TYR A 184 11.44 -5.50 2.81
C TYR A 184 11.28 -6.22 1.47
N LEU A 185 10.20 -5.98 0.74
CA LEU A 185 9.97 -6.60 -0.57
C LEU A 185 10.99 -6.12 -1.62
N ALA A 186 11.34 -4.83 -1.60
CA ALA A 186 12.33 -4.27 -2.51
C ALA A 186 13.70 -4.97 -2.37
N GLN A 187 14.18 -5.19 -1.14
CA GLN A 187 15.47 -5.86 -0.92
C GLN A 187 15.42 -7.36 -1.19
N LYS A 188 14.27 -8.00 -1.04
CA LYS A 188 14.11 -9.45 -1.25
C LYS A 188 13.87 -9.77 -2.72
N TYR A 189 13.17 -8.90 -3.45
CA TYR A 189 12.79 -9.07 -4.86
C TYR A 189 13.16 -7.86 -5.72
N PRO A 190 14.42 -7.38 -5.68
CA PRO A 190 14.80 -6.16 -6.38
C PRO A 190 14.59 -6.24 -7.89
N GLN A 191 14.62 -7.45 -8.45
CA GLN A 191 14.36 -7.70 -9.87
C GLN A 191 12.87 -7.52 -10.26
N ARG A 192 11.96 -7.38 -9.31
CA ARG A 192 10.53 -7.19 -9.61
C ARG A 192 10.16 -5.72 -9.78
N PHE A 193 10.94 -4.80 -9.25
CA PHE A 193 10.62 -3.37 -9.18
C PHE A 193 11.66 -2.49 -9.85
N ALA A 194 11.23 -1.42 -10.52
CA ALA A 194 12.12 -0.39 -11.06
C ALA A 194 12.42 0.71 -10.02
N ALA A 195 11.48 0.96 -9.11
CA ALA A 195 11.66 1.86 -7.99
C ALA A 195 10.74 1.51 -6.83
N VAL A 196 11.11 1.99 -5.64
CA VAL A 196 10.30 1.96 -4.43
C VAL A 196 10.11 3.36 -3.86
N VAL A 197 8.89 3.67 -3.43
CA VAL A 197 8.52 4.92 -2.76
C VAL A 197 8.09 4.61 -1.35
N VAL A 198 8.67 5.31 -0.39
CA VAL A 198 8.39 5.15 1.04
C VAL A 198 7.92 6.47 1.63
N SER A 199 6.75 6.44 2.27
CA SER A 199 6.11 7.64 2.82
C SER A 199 5.92 7.54 4.32
N SER A 200 6.42 8.52 5.08
CA SER A 200 6.18 8.66 6.53
C SER A 200 6.34 7.35 7.30
N ALA A 201 7.36 6.55 6.97
CA ALA A 201 7.53 5.21 7.51
C ALA A 201 8.42 5.18 8.76
N PRO A 202 8.14 4.27 9.73
CA PRO A 202 9.07 3.95 10.80
C PRO A 202 10.19 3.08 10.24
N ILE A 203 11.37 3.68 9.95
CA ILE A 203 12.47 3.00 9.26
C ILE A 203 13.64 2.78 10.19
N VAL A 204 14.22 1.57 10.15
CA VAL A 204 15.54 1.25 10.72
C VAL A 204 16.56 1.24 9.58
N TYR A 205 17.24 2.35 9.37
CA TYR A 205 18.11 2.57 8.20
C TYR A 205 19.49 1.94 8.34
N ASP A 206 20.01 1.81 9.55
CA ASP A 206 21.34 1.27 9.86
C ASP A 206 21.44 -0.26 9.66
N ALA A 207 20.32 -0.96 9.74
CA ALA A 207 20.24 -2.39 9.49
C ALA A 207 19.72 -2.77 8.10
N TYR A 208 19.45 -1.80 7.22
CA TYR A 208 18.90 -2.08 5.92
C TYR A 208 19.98 -2.50 4.92
N PRO A 209 19.84 -3.64 4.21
CA PRO A 209 20.86 -4.17 3.30
C PRO A 209 20.82 -3.47 1.93
N PHE A 210 21.35 -2.26 1.85
CA PHE A 210 21.35 -1.43 0.63
C PHE A 210 22.04 -2.09 -0.57
N ASP A 211 23.03 -2.93 -0.35
CA ASP A 211 23.73 -3.70 -1.39
C ASP A 211 22.79 -4.58 -2.21
N ARG A 212 21.69 -5.02 -1.63
CA ARG A 212 20.68 -5.82 -2.32
C ARG A 212 19.89 -5.04 -3.37
N ILE A 213 19.74 -3.73 -3.19
CA ILE A 213 18.97 -2.87 -4.09
C ILE A 213 19.85 -1.95 -4.96
N LYS A 214 21.11 -1.77 -4.59
CA LYS A 214 22.07 -0.95 -5.32
C LYS A 214 22.18 -1.38 -6.79
N GLY A 215 22.03 -0.41 -7.70
CA GLY A 215 22.10 -0.64 -9.14
C GLY A 215 20.94 -1.47 -9.73
N LYS A 216 19.90 -1.76 -8.95
CA LYS A 216 18.77 -2.58 -9.38
C LYS A 216 17.45 -1.83 -9.38
N LEU A 217 17.25 -0.92 -8.43
CA LEU A 217 16.07 -0.07 -8.33
C LEU A 217 16.42 1.25 -7.67
N ALA A 218 15.57 2.27 -7.89
CA ALA A 218 15.68 3.56 -7.26
C ALA A 218 14.77 3.67 -6.02
N LEU A 219 15.15 4.54 -5.08
CA LEU A 219 14.44 4.79 -3.83
C LEU A 219 14.02 6.26 -3.74
N LEU A 220 12.72 6.50 -3.52
CA LEU A 220 12.21 7.80 -3.07
C LEU A 220 11.71 7.69 -1.63
N VAL A 221 12.23 8.54 -0.75
CA VAL A 221 11.74 8.67 0.62
C VAL A 221 11.07 10.02 0.77
N ILE A 222 9.81 10.06 1.16
CA ILE A 222 9.06 11.29 1.41
C ILE A 222 8.54 11.34 2.84
N HIS A 223 8.50 12.54 3.42
CA HIS A 223 8.01 12.74 4.79
C HIS A 223 7.40 14.13 4.94
N GLY A 224 6.25 14.21 5.61
CA GLY A 224 5.63 15.47 5.93
C GLY A 224 6.32 16.17 7.10
N ASP A 225 6.50 17.48 7.02
CA ASP A 225 7.13 18.25 8.12
C ASP A 225 6.21 18.46 9.34
N GLN A 226 4.91 18.16 9.18
CA GLN A 226 3.93 18.15 10.25
C GLN A 226 3.57 16.72 10.73
N ASP A 227 4.40 15.73 10.40
CA ASP A 227 4.24 14.36 10.90
C ASP A 227 4.65 14.28 12.37
N ASN A 228 3.67 14.16 13.25
CA ASN A 228 3.86 13.99 14.69
C ASN A 228 3.83 12.51 15.14
N THR A 229 3.72 11.58 14.21
CA THR A 229 3.63 10.14 14.47
C THR A 229 4.98 9.46 14.31
N ASN A 230 5.66 9.70 13.20
CA ASN A 230 6.99 9.15 12.91
C ASN A 230 8.04 10.26 12.83
N PRO A 231 9.25 10.02 13.36
CA PRO A 231 10.32 11.02 13.30
C PRO A 231 10.81 11.25 11.87
N ILE A 232 10.70 12.47 11.37
CA ILE A 232 11.20 12.86 10.04
C ILE A 232 12.69 12.56 9.86
N ALA A 233 13.47 12.70 10.94
CA ALA A 233 14.91 12.44 10.93
C ALA A 233 15.27 11.00 10.53
N ALA A 234 14.39 10.01 10.80
CA ALA A 234 14.62 8.62 10.36
C ALA A 234 14.54 8.50 8.84
N SER A 235 13.60 9.19 8.21
CA SER A 235 13.48 9.23 6.75
C SER A 235 14.65 9.95 6.08
N GLN A 236 15.13 11.05 6.65
CA GLN A 236 16.32 11.75 6.17
C GLN A 236 17.55 10.85 6.20
N LYS A 237 17.81 10.22 7.35
CA LYS A 237 18.94 9.30 7.53
C LYS A 237 18.83 8.06 6.62
N MET A 238 17.62 7.56 6.35
CA MET A 238 17.41 6.47 5.40
C MET A 238 17.88 6.85 3.99
N ALA A 239 17.50 8.04 3.52
CA ALA A 239 17.92 8.50 2.20
C ALA A 239 19.41 8.79 2.11
N GLU A 240 19.98 9.37 3.18
CA GLU A 240 21.44 9.62 3.30
C GLU A 240 22.22 8.30 3.27
N ALA A 241 21.80 7.31 4.08
CA ALA A 241 22.43 5.98 4.12
C ALA A 241 22.32 5.25 2.77
N ALA A 242 21.17 5.36 2.11
CA ALA A 242 20.98 4.80 0.77
C ALA A 242 21.95 5.41 -0.26
N LYS A 243 22.07 6.74 -0.27
CA LYS A 243 23.01 7.45 -1.14
C LYS A 243 24.47 7.08 -0.83
N ALA A 244 24.84 7.04 0.45
CA ALA A 244 26.18 6.62 0.88
C ALA A 244 26.52 5.20 0.46
N ALA A 245 25.53 4.29 0.44
CA ALA A 245 25.68 2.93 -0.07
C ALA A 245 25.71 2.85 -1.61
N GLY A 246 25.49 3.96 -2.33
CA GLY A 246 25.47 4.03 -3.79
C GLY A 246 24.15 3.59 -4.42
N VAL A 247 23.06 3.65 -3.68
CA VAL A 247 21.70 3.50 -4.24
C VAL A 247 21.28 4.82 -4.88
N GLU A 248 20.60 4.77 -6.02
CA GLU A 248 19.93 5.93 -6.59
C GLU A 248 18.76 6.31 -5.67
N ALA A 249 18.97 7.30 -4.81
CA ALA A 249 18.00 7.67 -3.79
C ALA A 249 17.70 9.18 -3.80
N GLU A 250 16.43 9.52 -3.65
CA GLU A 250 15.94 10.87 -3.44
C GLU A 250 15.19 10.99 -2.11
N TYR A 251 15.24 12.18 -1.52
CA TYR A 251 14.48 12.53 -0.33
C TYR A 251 13.70 13.81 -0.57
N ALA A 252 12.46 13.84 -0.11
CA ALA A 252 11.64 15.04 -0.14
C ALA A 252 10.91 15.26 1.20
N THR A 253 11.05 16.47 1.74
CA THR A 253 10.15 16.98 2.78
C THR A 253 8.91 17.56 2.11
N VAL A 254 7.74 17.20 2.59
CA VAL A 254 6.46 17.75 2.11
C VAL A 254 5.99 18.86 3.04
N PRO A 255 6.07 20.13 2.62
CA PRO A 255 5.66 21.26 3.47
C PRO A 255 4.18 21.16 3.84
N GLY A 256 3.86 21.31 5.12
CA GLY A 256 2.51 21.17 5.66
C GLY A 256 1.98 19.74 5.66
N GLY A 257 2.73 18.77 5.18
CA GLY A 257 2.30 17.37 5.10
C GLY A 257 2.20 16.72 6.47
N THR A 258 1.04 16.18 6.79
CA THR A 258 0.81 15.36 7.97
C THR A 258 1.24 13.91 7.73
N HIS A 259 1.15 13.07 8.77
CA HIS A 259 1.46 11.65 8.69
C HIS A 259 0.74 10.91 7.55
N LEU A 260 -0.53 11.23 7.33
CA LEU A 260 -1.38 10.54 6.35
C LEU A 260 -1.43 11.22 4.98
N GLU A 261 -1.08 12.50 4.90
CA GLU A 261 -1.33 13.31 3.71
C GLU A 261 -0.08 13.56 2.86
N ALA A 262 1.11 13.34 3.41
CA ALA A 262 2.35 13.65 2.72
C ALA A 262 2.42 13.05 1.30
N TYR A 263 2.12 11.76 1.13
CA TYR A 263 2.17 11.12 -0.19
C TYR A 263 1.02 11.55 -1.11
N LEU A 264 -0.13 11.97 -0.55
CA LEU A 264 -1.26 12.48 -1.33
C LEU A 264 -0.95 13.86 -1.90
N THR A 265 -0.40 14.74 -1.07
CA THR A 265 0.05 16.07 -1.48
C THR A 265 1.17 15.99 -2.52
N TYR A 266 2.08 15.04 -2.35
CA TYR A 266 3.25 14.85 -3.21
C TYR A 266 3.01 13.89 -4.39
N ALA A 267 1.76 13.53 -4.69
CA ALA A 267 1.44 12.52 -5.68
C ALA A 267 2.03 12.80 -7.08
N SER A 268 1.93 14.02 -7.57
CA SER A 268 2.49 14.37 -8.90
C SER A 268 3.99 14.13 -8.96
N GLN A 269 4.73 14.55 -7.95
CA GLN A 269 6.18 14.40 -7.86
C GLN A 269 6.61 12.93 -7.68
N ILE A 270 5.77 12.11 -7.01
CA ILE A 270 5.98 10.66 -6.97
C ILE A 270 5.99 10.12 -8.40
N PHE A 271 5.00 10.46 -9.22
CA PHE A 271 4.96 9.98 -10.59
C PHE A 271 6.04 10.61 -11.48
N ASP A 272 6.46 11.86 -11.24
CA ASP A 272 7.62 12.46 -11.92
C ASP A 272 8.91 11.68 -11.61
N PHE A 273 9.04 11.16 -10.40
CA PHE A 273 10.14 10.27 -10.02
C PHE A 273 10.02 8.92 -10.73
N LEU A 274 8.85 8.30 -10.74
CA LEU A 274 8.62 6.97 -11.32
C LEU A 274 8.78 6.96 -12.85
N ASP A 275 8.28 7.98 -13.55
CA ASP A 275 8.31 8.08 -15.00
C ASP A 275 9.73 8.09 -15.60
N LYS A 276 10.72 8.50 -14.81
CA LYS A 276 12.14 8.52 -15.19
C LYS A 276 12.84 7.16 -15.04
N ARG A 277 12.16 6.14 -14.50
CA ARG A 277 12.79 4.88 -14.09
C ARG A 277 12.14 3.68 -14.74
N LYS A 278 12.98 2.85 -15.29
CA LYS A 278 12.64 1.52 -15.83
C LYS A 278 13.81 0.57 -15.60
N LYS A 279 13.52 -0.71 -15.55
CA LYS A 279 14.58 -1.74 -15.56
C LYS A 279 15.23 -1.87 -16.90
#